data_6983c65a6faae3906a8c8ba6c6853441
#
_entry.id   6983c65a6faae3906a8c8ba6c6853441
#
_cell.length_a   1.000
_cell.length_b   1.000
_cell.length_c   1.000
_cell.angle_alpha   90.00
_cell.angle_beta   90.00
_cell.angle_gamma   90.00
#
_symmetry.space_group_name_H-M   'P 1'
#
loop_
_entity.id
_entity.type
_entity.pdbx_description
1 polymer ?
#
loop_
_entity_poly.entity_id
_entity_poly.type
_entity_poly.pdbx_seq_one_letter_code
_entity_poly.pdbx_strand_id
1 'polypeptide(L)'
;MKKTALILVIATLFFSCGKENSSDQEKVETKSVEDVQEKKYSVILDAIYEKNDTVILQVYDVDGNEYLDKDVVVPVVGSPLAQRIELKSPSGVDIHNIAIVFSTNKKQDSFTLKSISMTKDGVEVVKPDNFLYFFANNDQMILDPNTGVHKLLHEKVYHPAFGGNEQMKAILESK
;
A
#
# COMPACT_ATOMS: atom_id res chain seq x y z
N MET A 1 24.43 -51.16 -28.31
CA MET A 1 23.29 -51.92 -28.88
C MET A 1 22.10 -50.97 -28.80
N LYS A 2 21.76 -50.34 -29.95
CA LYS A 2 20.54 -50.55 -30.75
C LYS A 2 19.27 -50.40 -29.89
N LYS A 3 18.29 -49.45 -30.12
CA LYS A 3 17.59 -49.16 -31.39
C LYS A 3 16.87 -47.81 -31.33
N THR A 4 16.95 -47.09 -32.42
CA THR A 4 16.11 -46.06 -33.05
C THR A 4 14.63 -46.44 -33.17
N ALA A 5 13.73 -45.45 -33.08
CA ALA A 5 12.47 -45.34 -33.82
C ALA A 5 11.97 -43.89 -33.65
N LEU A 6 11.97 -43.12 -34.52
CA LEU A 6 11.45 -42.51 -35.76
C LEU A 6 9.98 -42.85 -36.07
N ILE A 7 9.05 -41.89 -35.92
CA ILE A 7 7.74 -41.77 -36.60
C ILE A 7 7.39 -40.26 -36.57
N LEU A 8 7.51 -39.51 -37.57
CA LEU A 8 6.87 -39.20 -38.85
C LEU A 8 5.40 -38.75 -38.77
N VAL A 9 5.24 -37.42 -38.94
CA VAL A 9 4.30 -36.66 -39.80
C VAL A 9 2.85 -37.13 -39.90
N ILE A 10 1.89 -36.18 -39.73
CA ILE A 10 0.84 -35.89 -40.73
C ILE A 10 0.37 -34.42 -40.55
N ALA A 11 0.63 -33.62 -41.57
CA ALA A 11 0.01 -32.36 -41.86
C ALA A 11 -1.32 -32.62 -42.59
N THR A 12 -2.41 -32.01 -42.15
CA THR A 12 -3.62 -31.91 -42.99
C THR A 12 -4.07 -30.47 -43.03
N LEU A 13 -3.82 -29.88 -44.18
CA LEU A 13 -4.43 -28.62 -44.64
C LEU A 13 -5.88 -28.90 -45.01
N PHE A 14 -6.83 -28.18 -44.44
CA PHE A 14 -8.15 -27.99 -45.02
C PHE A 14 -8.32 -26.54 -45.42
N PHE A 15 -8.14 -26.25 -46.67
CA PHE A 15 -8.75 -25.13 -47.37
C PHE A 15 -10.24 -25.45 -47.58
N SER A 16 -11.11 -24.60 -47.04
CA SER A 16 -12.48 -24.53 -47.54
C SER A 16 -12.83 -23.06 -47.79
N CYS A 17 -12.97 -22.77 -49.07
CA CYS A 17 -13.47 -21.51 -49.57
C CYS A 17 -15.01 -21.67 -49.74
N GLY A 18 -15.80 -20.72 -49.23
CA GLY A 18 -17.27 -20.72 -49.34
C GLY A 18 -17.87 -19.35 -49.03
N LYS A 19 -18.18 -18.65 -50.02
CA LYS A 19 -18.98 -17.52 -50.50
C LYS A 19 -19.94 -16.85 -49.52
N GLU A 20 -19.84 -15.51 -49.48
CA GLU A 20 -20.80 -14.41 -49.29
C GLU A 20 -22.15 -14.67 -48.62
N ASN A 21 -22.39 -13.95 -47.47
CA ASN A 21 -23.56 -13.07 -47.37
C ASN A 21 -23.33 -12.02 -46.25
N SER A 22 -23.61 -10.78 -46.62
CA SER A 22 -23.60 -9.57 -45.83
C SER A 22 -24.60 -9.63 -44.69
N SER A 23 -24.15 -9.32 -43.47
CA SER A 23 -24.95 -8.60 -42.46
C SER A 23 -24.04 -8.13 -41.32
N ASP A 24 -24.07 -6.83 -41.08
CA ASP A 24 -23.72 -6.06 -39.90
C ASP A 24 -22.62 -6.60 -38.97
N GLN A 25 -21.39 -6.15 -39.19
CA GLN A 25 -20.33 -6.21 -38.19
C GLN A 25 -20.57 -5.10 -37.19
N GLU A 26 -21.18 -5.44 -36.09
CA GLU A 26 -20.99 -4.72 -34.82
C GLU A 26 -19.49 -4.73 -34.48
N LYS A 27 -18.89 -3.56 -34.60
CA LYS A 27 -17.49 -3.30 -34.25
C LYS A 27 -17.36 -3.40 -32.74
N VAL A 28 -17.10 -4.60 -32.25
CA VAL A 28 -16.65 -4.76 -30.84
C VAL A 28 -15.32 -4.05 -30.74
N GLU A 29 -15.35 -2.82 -30.24
CA GLU A 29 -14.16 -2.14 -29.78
C GLU A 29 -13.61 -2.95 -28.60
N THR A 30 -12.59 -3.73 -28.87
CA THR A 30 -11.73 -4.30 -27.85
C THR A 30 -11.02 -3.11 -27.18
N LYS A 31 -11.61 -2.57 -26.10
CA LYS A 31 -10.87 -1.71 -25.18
C LYS A 31 -9.63 -2.49 -24.78
N SER A 32 -8.49 -2.02 -25.21
CA SER A 32 -7.20 -2.45 -24.67
C SER A 32 -7.30 -2.20 -23.16
N VAL A 33 -7.34 -3.28 -22.37
CA VAL A 33 -7.07 -3.19 -20.94
C VAL A 33 -5.63 -2.73 -20.86
N GLU A 34 -5.42 -1.45 -20.60
CA GLU A 34 -4.11 -0.97 -20.19
C GLU A 34 -3.74 -1.82 -18.98
N ASP A 35 -2.60 -2.49 -19.07
CA ASP A 35 -2.02 -3.27 -17.99
C ASP A 35 -1.59 -2.25 -16.93
N VAL A 36 -2.51 -1.92 -16.01
CA VAL A 36 -2.25 -0.98 -14.91
C VAL A 36 -1.22 -1.68 -14.03
N GLN A 37 0.03 -1.32 -14.19
CA GLN A 37 1.10 -1.79 -13.33
C GLN A 37 0.75 -1.42 -11.89
N GLU A 38 0.45 -2.42 -11.09
CA GLU A 38 0.09 -2.26 -9.69
C GLU A 38 1.28 -1.66 -8.92
N LYS A 39 1.14 -0.44 -8.44
CA LYS A 39 2.16 0.24 -7.63
C LYS A 39 2.23 -0.41 -6.25
N LYS A 40 3.45 -0.76 -5.81
CA LYS A 40 3.68 -1.37 -4.49
C LYS A 40 4.39 -0.38 -3.57
N TYR A 41 3.75 -0.10 -2.46
CA TYR A 41 4.31 0.77 -1.43
C TYR A 41 4.69 -0.03 -0.19
N SER A 42 5.79 0.35 0.45
CA SER A 42 6.17 -0.13 1.78
C SER A 42 6.49 1.06 2.66
N VAL A 43 5.73 1.22 3.74
CA VAL A 43 5.98 2.22 4.79
C VAL A 43 6.71 1.54 5.93
N ILE A 44 7.83 2.10 6.35
CA ILE A 44 8.68 1.56 7.39
C ILE A 44 8.77 2.57 8.51
N LEU A 45 8.38 2.15 9.70
CA LEU A 45 8.47 2.92 10.92
C LEU A 45 9.65 2.40 11.77
N ASP A 46 10.40 3.30 12.39
CA ASP A 46 11.32 2.99 13.49
C ASP A 46 10.74 3.63 14.76
N ALA A 47 10.24 2.81 15.68
CA ALA A 47 9.48 3.28 16.82
C ALA A 47 9.69 2.44 18.09
N ILE A 48 9.41 3.04 19.25
CA ILE A 48 9.42 2.40 20.56
C ILE A 48 8.00 2.43 21.13
N TYR A 49 7.51 1.26 21.54
CA TYR A 49 6.22 1.09 22.21
C TYR A 49 6.43 0.47 23.56
N GLU A 50 5.90 1.06 24.63
CA GLU A 50 6.02 0.49 25.97
C GLU A 50 5.13 -0.73 26.21
N LYS A 51 4.01 -0.80 25.52
CA LYS A 51 3.01 -1.88 25.64
C LYS A 51 2.75 -2.51 24.27
N ASN A 52 2.26 -3.75 24.28
CA ASN A 52 1.77 -4.38 23.06
C ASN A 52 0.67 -3.53 22.43
N ASP A 53 0.73 -3.32 21.15
CA ASP A 53 -0.19 -2.48 20.40
C ASP A 53 -0.39 -2.99 18.98
N THR A 54 -1.04 -2.19 18.15
CA THR A 54 -1.26 -2.45 16.74
C THR A 54 -1.10 -1.16 15.96
N VAL A 55 -0.34 -1.22 14.88
CA VAL A 55 -0.22 -0.15 13.90
C VAL A 55 -1.01 -0.54 12.67
N ILE A 56 -1.73 0.43 12.10
CA ILE A 56 -2.58 0.20 10.92
C ILE A 56 -2.18 1.17 9.82
N LEU A 57 -2.01 0.66 8.60
CA LEU A 57 -1.96 1.48 7.39
C LEU A 57 -3.35 1.47 6.74
N GLN A 58 -3.97 2.62 6.67
CA GLN A 58 -5.22 2.87 5.97
C GLN A 58 -4.91 3.44 4.58
N VAL A 59 -5.69 3.05 3.59
CA VAL A 59 -5.53 3.49 2.20
C VAL A 59 -6.82 4.10 1.69
N TYR A 60 -6.70 5.14 0.85
CA TYR A 60 -7.82 5.95 0.39
C TYR A 60 -7.83 6.05 -1.13
N ASP A 61 -9.03 6.11 -1.70
CA ASP A 61 -9.28 6.34 -3.13
C ASP A 61 -9.11 7.83 -3.53
N VAL A 62 -9.35 8.14 -4.80
CA VAL A 62 -9.26 9.50 -5.36
C VAL A 62 -10.29 10.46 -4.75
N ASP A 63 -11.42 9.96 -4.29
CA ASP A 63 -12.49 10.75 -3.66
C ASP A 63 -12.25 10.93 -2.15
N GLY A 64 -11.19 10.32 -1.60
CA GLY A 64 -10.84 10.36 -0.19
C GLY A 64 -11.62 9.38 0.68
N ASN A 65 -12.28 8.38 0.08
CA ASN A 65 -12.93 7.32 0.84
C ASN A 65 -11.91 6.25 1.24
N GLU A 66 -12.01 5.77 2.46
CA GLU A 66 -11.18 4.68 2.97
C GLU A 66 -11.63 3.33 2.38
N TYR A 67 -10.67 2.52 1.97
CA TYR A 67 -10.90 1.11 1.62
C TYR A 67 -10.92 0.25 2.89
N LEU A 68 -12.02 0.27 3.64
CA LEU A 68 -12.17 -0.36 4.97
C LEU A 68 -11.77 -1.84 5.05
N ASP A 69 -11.89 -2.58 3.95
CA ASP A 69 -11.51 -4.00 3.86
C ASP A 69 -10.05 -4.21 3.45
N LYS A 70 -9.27 -3.13 3.31
CA LYS A 70 -7.88 -3.13 2.83
C LYS A 70 -6.88 -2.62 3.86
N ASP A 71 -7.29 -2.40 5.08
CA ASP A 71 -6.41 -2.03 6.18
C ASP A 71 -5.30 -3.05 6.38
N VAL A 72 -4.07 -2.56 6.46
CA VAL A 72 -2.90 -3.39 6.77
C VAL A 72 -2.61 -3.30 8.26
N VAL A 73 -2.88 -4.35 8.99
CA VAL A 73 -2.80 -4.41 10.45
C VAL A 73 -1.53 -5.13 10.88
N VAL A 74 -0.65 -4.47 11.62
CA VAL A 74 0.61 -5.03 12.11
C VAL A 74 0.68 -4.96 13.63
N PRO A 75 0.76 -6.10 14.32
CA PRO A 75 0.93 -6.14 15.77
C PRO A 75 2.35 -5.68 16.16
N VAL A 76 2.42 -4.97 17.28
CA VAL A 76 3.66 -4.43 17.86
C VAL A 76 3.83 -4.97 19.26
N VAL A 77 5.02 -5.41 19.60
CA VAL A 77 5.36 -5.90 20.94
C VAL A 77 5.89 -4.75 21.78
N GLY A 78 5.40 -4.61 23.01
CA GLY A 78 5.93 -3.63 23.98
C GLY A 78 7.40 -3.90 24.30
N SER A 79 8.26 -2.90 24.08
CA SER A 79 9.70 -3.00 24.27
C SER A 79 10.31 -1.61 24.49
N PRO A 80 11.30 -1.45 25.39
CA PRO A 80 12.06 -0.20 25.50
C PRO A 80 13.03 0.02 24.33
N LEU A 81 13.21 -0.96 23.46
CA LEU A 81 14.07 -0.87 22.29
C LEU A 81 13.26 -0.49 21.06
N ALA A 82 13.89 0.31 20.21
CA ALA A 82 13.31 0.64 18.91
C ALA A 82 13.12 -0.63 18.06
N GLN A 83 12.01 -0.70 17.38
CA GLN A 83 11.65 -1.79 16.48
C GLN A 83 11.26 -1.26 15.13
N ARG A 84 11.64 -2.01 14.10
CA ARG A 84 11.28 -1.72 12.72
C ARG A 84 9.93 -2.39 12.40
N ILE A 85 8.96 -1.57 12.02
CA ILE A 85 7.61 -2.00 11.67
C ILE A 85 7.41 -1.72 10.18
N GLU A 86 7.11 -2.74 9.40
CA GLU A 86 6.89 -2.62 7.96
C GLU A 86 5.41 -2.82 7.63
N LEU A 87 4.82 -1.84 6.94
CA LEU A 87 3.45 -1.82 6.46
C LEU A 87 3.47 -1.83 4.93
N LYS A 88 3.09 -2.96 4.32
CA LYS A 88 3.05 -3.11 2.86
C LYS A 88 1.66 -2.77 2.34
N SER A 89 1.59 -1.97 1.28
CA SER A 89 0.30 -1.63 0.69
C SER A 89 -0.48 -2.88 0.26
N PRO A 90 -1.80 -2.88 0.38
CA PRO A 90 -2.63 -3.96 -0.14
C PRO A 90 -2.57 -4.00 -1.66
N SER A 91 -2.80 -5.18 -2.23
CA SER A 91 -2.90 -5.38 -3.68
C SER A 91 -4.29 -5.08 -4.20
N GLY A 92 -4.39 -4.73 -5.48
CA GLY A 92 -5.67 -4.59 -6.20
C GLY A 92 -6.44 -3.32 -5.85
N VAL A 93 -5.77 -2.28 -5.33
CA VAL A 93 -6.38 -0.97 -5.05
C VAL A 93 -5.55 0.15 -5.66
N ASP A 94 -6.23 1.17 -6.15
CA ASP A 94 -5.60 2.41 -6.62
C ASP A 94 -5.52 3.38 -5.46
N ILE A 95 -4.31 3.56 -4.92
CA ILE A 95 -4.07 4.31 -3.68
C ILE A 95 -3.75 5.76 -4.02
N HIS A 96 -4.60 6.68 -3.56
CA HIS A 96 -4.44 8.12 -3.74
C HIS A 96 -4.02 8.85 -2.46
N ASN A 97 -4.29 8.25 -1.29
CA ASN A 97 -3.75 8.74 -0.02
C ASN A 97 -3.61 7.61 0.99
N ILE A 98 -2.85 7.86 2.05
CA ILE A 98 -2.63 6.91 3.15
C ILE A 98 -2.75 7.61 4.50
N ALA A 99 -3.13 6.85 5.52
CA ALA A 99 -2.93 7.24 6.91
C ALA A 99 -2.29 6.11 7.71
N ILE A 100 -1.55 6.48 8.75
CA ILE A 100 -0.90 5.54 9.67
C ILE A 100 -1.52 5.74 11.05
N VAL A 101 -2.31 4.77 11.50
CA VAL A 101 -2.84 4.75 12.87
C VAL A 101 -1.79 4.10 13.76
N PHE A 102 -1.31 4.84 14.75
CA PHE A 102 -0.18 4.41 15.57
C PHE A 102 -0.57 3.54 16.76
N SER A 103 -1.82 3.60 17.20
CA SER A 103 -2.26 2.82 18.36
C SER A 103 -3.74 2.49 18.32
N THR A 104 -4.07 1.28 18.73
CA THR A 104 -5.44 0.83 19.03
C THR A 104 -5.60 0.50 20.53
N ASN A 105 -4.50 0.48 21.28
CA ASN A 105 -4.48 0.15 22.70
C ASN A 105 -4.66 1.39 23.57
N LYS A 106 -5.88 1.59 24.08
CA LYS A 106 -6.21 2.71 25.00
C LYS A 106 -5.40 2.72 26.32
N LYS A 107 -4.58 1.71 26.59
CA LYS A 107 -3.66 1.70 27.74
C LYS A 107 -2.26 2.22 27.38
N GLN A 108 -1.98 2.46 26.11
CA GLN A 108 -0.74 3.09 25.65
C GLN A 108 -0.84 4.59 25.86
N ASP A 109 0.01 5.15 26.68
CA ASP A 109 -0.02 6.59 26.99
C ASP A 109 0.84 7.42 26.02
N SER A 110 1.85 6.77 25.44
CA SER A 110 2.77 7.39 24.48
C SER A 110 3.51 6.33 23.67
N PHE A 111 4.08 6.75 22.56
CA PHE A 111 5.10 6.01 21.80
C PHE A 111 6.18 6.98 21.34
N THR A 112 7.38 6.48 21.04
CA THR A 112 8.44 7.29 20.43
C THR A 112 8.59 6.93 18.98
N LEU A 113 8.35 7.88 18.08
CA LEU A 113 8.61 7.72 16.65
C LEU A 113 9.98 8.31 16.32
N LYS A 114 10.87 7.49 15.79
CA LYS A 114 12.21 7.92 15.38
C LYS A 114 12.26 8.32 13.92
N SER A 115 11.60 7.55 13.08
CA SER A 115 11.55 7.83 11.64
C SER A 115 10.38 7.16 10.96
N ILE A 116 10.01 7.71 9.80
CA ILE A 116 9.17 7.05 8.80
C ILE A 116 9.90 7.13 7.47
N SER A 117 10.07 6.01 6.79
CA SER A 117 10.49 5.98 5.40
C SER A 117 9.46 5.27 4.55
N MET A 118 9.44 5.56 3.25
CA MET A 118 8.54 4.91 2.32
C MET A 118 9.24 4.60 1.01
N THR A 119 8.99 3.42 0.49
CA THR A 119 9.40 3.02 -0.86
C THR A 119 8.19 2.85 -1.77
N LYS A 120 8.38 3.16 -3.05
CA LYS A 120 7.46 2.88 -4.15
C LYS A 120 8.19 1.99 -5.15
N ASP A 121 7.69 0.79 -5.39
CA ASP A 121 8.32 -0.20 -6.27
C ASP A 121 9.80 -0.47 -5.92
N GLY A 122 10.14 -0.42 -4.62
CA GLY A 122 11.49 -0.61 -4.09
C GLY A 122 12.38 0.64 -4.15
N VAL A 123 11.91 1.76 -4.68
CA VAL A 123 12.63 3.04 -4.70
C VAL A 123 12.20 3.89 -3.52
N GLU A 124 13.15 4.45 -2.76
CA GLU A 124 12.84 5.33 -1.63
C GLU A 124 12.24 6.66 -2.13
N VAL A 125 11.04 6.98 -1.65
CA VAL A 125 10.29 8.20 -2.01
C VAL A 125 10.07 9.11 -0.80
N VAL A 126 10.08 8.58 0.42
CA VAL A 126 10.11 9.34 1.68
C VAL A 126 11.31 8.91 2.48
N LYS A 127 12.21 9.86 2.79
CA LYS A 127 13.40 9.62 3.59
C LYS A 127 13.08 9.64 5.09
N PRO A 128 13.83 8.87 5.92
CA PRO A 128 13.57 8.70 7.34
C PRO A 128 13.47 9.98 8.16
N ASP A 129 14.22 11.01 7.81
CA ASP A 129 14.32 12.29 8.51
C ASP A 129 13.39 13.39 7.97
N ASN A 130 12.66 13.13 6.87
CA ASN A 130 11.83 14.11 6.17
C ASN A 130 10.33 13.78 6.18
N PHE A 131 9.90 12.83 6.99
CA PHE A 131 8.51 12.34 6.96
C PHE A 131 7.48 13.42 7.34
N LEU A 132 7.82 14.37 8.21
CA LEU A 132 6.91 15.46 8.60
C LEU A 132 6.55 16.42 7.44
N TYR A 133 7.30 16.35 6.34
CA TYR A 133 6.94 17.07 5.12
C TYR A 133 5.77 16.42 4.38
N PHE A 134 5.56 15.12 4.57
CA PHE A 134 4.56 14.31 3.86
C PHE A 134 3.35 13.92 4.70
N PHE A 135 3.50 14.00 6.02
CA PHE A 135 2.47 13.58 6.97
C PHE A 135 2.13 14.70 7.95
N ALA A 136 0.86 14.76 8.35
CA ALA A 136 0.37 15.60 9.42
C ALA A 136 -0.30 14.75 10.50
N ASN A 137 0.01 15.03 11.77
CA ASN A 137 -0.68 14.40 12.89
C ASN A 137 -2.10 14.98 13.03
N ASN A 138 -3.01 14.12 13.50
CA ASN A 138 -4.33 14.60 13.95
C ASN A 138 -4.24 15.14 15.40
N ASP A 139 -5.39 15.63 15.90
CA ASP A 139 -5.53 16.22 17.23
C ASP A 139 -5.49 15.22 18.39
N GLN A 140 -5.34 13.92 18.11
CA GLN A 140 -5.35 12.86 19.12
C GLN A 140 -3.98 12.50 19.66
N MET A 141 -2.95 13.21 19.25
CA MET A 141 -1.59 13.06 19.79
C MET A 141 -0.82 14.37 19.78
N ILE A 142 0.07 14.52 20.75
CA ILE A 142 0.94 15.68 20.91
C ILE A 142 2.39 15.23 20.76
N LEU A 143 3.08 15.78 19.76
CA LEU A 143 4.51 15.54 19.55
C LEU A 143 5.35 16.42 20.47
N ASP A 144 6.30 15.82 21.19
CA ASP A 144 7.48 16.51 21.71
C ASP A 144 8.60 16.48 20.66
N PRO A 145 8.91 17.60 20.02
CA PRO A 145 9.87 17.62 18.91
C PRO A 145 11.32 17.37 19.35
N ASN A 146 11.63 17.48 20.65
CA ASN A 146 12.97 17.25 21.16
C ASN A 146 13.30 15.78 21.38
N THR A 147 12.27 14.98 21.69
CA THR A 147 12.42 13.56 22.06
C THR A 147 11.83 12.61 21.04
N GLY A 148 10.96 13.09 20.15
CA GLY A 148 10.18 12.27 19.22
C GLY A 148 9.05 11.49 19.92
N VAL A 149 8.77 11.80 21.20
CA VAL A 149 7.68 11.20 21.94
C VAL A 149 6.34 11.78 21.47
N HIS A 150 5.41 10.90 21.16
CA HIS A 150 4.03 11.23 20.89
C HIS A 150 3.18 10.83 22.09
N LYS A 151 2.67 11.82 22.81
CA LYS A 151 1.70 11.59 23.88
C LYS A 151 0.33 11.36 23.26
N LEU A 152 -0.34 10.26 23.61
CA LEU A 152 -1.66 9.90 23.12
C LEU A 152 -2.76 10.53 23.95
N LEU A 153 -3.76 11.09 23.30
CA LEU A 153 -4.94 11.69 23.93
C LEU A 153 -6.09 10.68 23.88
N HIS A 154 -6.59 10.29 25.07
CA HIS A 154 -7.61 9.25 25.21
C HIS A 154 -9.02 9.86 25.16
N GLU A 155 -9.39 10.40 24.00
CA GLU A 155 -10.71 10.96 23.78
C GLU A 155 -11.77 9.90 23.46
N LYS A 156 -13.03 10.30 23.24
CA LYS A 156 -14.14 9.38 22.99
C LYS A 156 -13.90 8.48 21.78
N VAL A 157 -13.38 9.06 20.69
CA VAL A 157 -12.93 8.34 19.51
C VAL A 157 -11.40 8.26 19.59
N TYR A 158 -10.85 7.08 19.75
CA TYR A 158 -9.41 6.90 19.87
C TYR A 158 -8.86 6.43 18.54
N HIS A 159 -8.18 7.33 17.84
CA HIS A 159 -7.63 7.10 16.51
C HIS A 159 -6.41 7.99 16.26
N PRO A 160 -5.31 7.83 17.05
CA PRO A 160 -4.11 8.62 16.88
C PRO A 160 -3.41 8.28 15.56
N ALA A 161 -3.39 9.22 14.61
CA ALA A 161 -2.94 8.94 13.26
C ALA A 161 -2.14 10.08 12.63
N PHE A 162 -1.23 9.72 11.74
CA PHE A 162 -0.72 10.61 10.71
C PHE A 162 -1.49 10.40 9.41
N GLY A 163 -2.05 11.47 8.86
CA GLY A 163 -2.62 11.48 7.52
C GLY A 163 -1.60 12.00 6.50
N GLY A 164 -1.58 11.40 5.32
CA GLY A 164 -0.82 11.93 4.19
C GLY A 164 -1.41 13.27 3.74
N ASN A 165 -0.54 14.26 3.53
CA ASN A 165 -0.91 15.59 3.02
C ASN A 165 -0.82 15.66 1.48
N GLU A 166 -0.92 16.84 0.88
CA GLU A 166 -0.88 17.02 -0.57
C GLU A 166 0.46 16.55 -1.19
N GLN A 167 1.58 16.64 -0.46
CA GLN A 167 2.87 16.14 -0.91
C GLN A 167 2.90 14.61 -0.98
N MET A 168 2.24 13.94 -0.04
CA MET A 168 2.06 12.49 -0.07
C MET A 168 1.19 12.07 -1.26
N LYS A 169 0.06 12.74 -1.49
CA LYS A 169 -0.78 12.47 -2.65
C LYS A 169 0.00 12.58 -3.95
N ALA A 170 0.81 13.64 -4.11
CA ALA A 170 1.64 13.84 -5.29
C ALA A 170 2.62 12.68 -5.54
N ILE A 171 3.21 12.08 -4.47
CA ILE A 171 4.04 10.87 -4.60
C ILE A 171 3.22 9.67 -5.07
N LEU A 172 2.06 9.45 -4.47
CA LEU A 172 1.22 8.29 -4.78
C LEU A 172 0.69 8.35 -6.22
N GLU A 173 0.33 9.52 -6.72
CA GLU A 173 -0.16 9.76 -8.08
C GLU A 173 0.96 9.80 -9.14
N SER A 174 2.22 10.02 -8.75
CA SER A 174 3.33 10.06 -9.71
C SER A 174 3.46 8.74 -10.47
N LYS A 175 3.72 8.84 -11.78
CA LYS A 175 3.92 7.67 -12.66
C LYS A 175 5.29 7.04 -12.46
#